data_9779ec26159e642117f1283856fd7cf5
#
_entry.id   9779ec26159e642117f1283856fd7cf5
#
_cell.length_a   1.000
_cell.length_b   1.000
_cell.length_c   1.000
_cell.angle_alpha   90.00
_cell.angle_beta   90.00
_cell.angle_gamma   90.00
#
_symmetry.space_group_name_H-M   'P 1'
#
loop_
_entity.id
_entity.type
_entity.pdbx_description
1 polymer ?
#
loop_
_entity_poly.entity_id
_entity_poly.type
_entity_poly.pdbx_seq_one_letter_code
_entity_poly.pdbx_strand_id
1 'polypeptide(L)'
;MFTQKVIEELQSYVYALVDPRNDHIFYIGKGKGNRVFQHAENALQENIDGHNLKLETIRSIHKDGLKVKHYIIRHKLSDETAFLVESVLIDMLSYTKFNKENLLTNITSGHHQWDEGIKTTEELCLLYDCPKITLQEGELLLLVSLNKSYDQSKSTGIYKRANDYESTRKYWPISKSMITKITYVLGVYKGIVRTVYKPTKWQTYKCADDGTQFKKYVMDLKGFLFLTHPT
;
A
#
# COMPACT_ATOMS: atom_id res chain seq x y z
N MET A 1 0.90 29.90 15.57
CA MET A 1 -0.11 29.04 16.26
C MET A 1 -1.47 29.71 16.17
N PHE A 2 -2.53 28.90 16.19
CA PHE A 2 -3.91 29.42 16.24
C PHE A 2 -4.24 29.99 17.62
N THR A 3 -5.11 31.01 17.65
CA THR A 3 -5.71 31.52 18.88
C THR A 3 -6.77 30.54 19.39
N GLN A 4 -7.15 30.65 20.67
CA GLN A 4 -8.20 29.81 21.28
C GLN A 4 -9.51 29.86 20.48
N LYS A 5 -9.94 31.07 20.07
CA LYS A 5 -11.13 31.26 19.24
C LYS A 5 -11.07 30.49 17.91
N VAL A 6 -9.91 30.47 17.24
CA VAL A 6 -9.73 29.74 16.00
C VAL A 6 -9.76 28.22 16.25
N ILE A 7 -9.17 27.75 17.35
CA ILE A 7 -9.17 26.33 17.72
C ILE A 7 -10.60 25.81 17.94
N GLU A 8 -11.42 26.56 18.64
CA GLU A 8 -12.83 26.25 18.93
C GLU A 8 -13.64 26.12 17.62
N GLU A 9 -13.44 27.06 16.69
CA GLU A 9 -14.12 27.03 15.39
C GLU A 9 -13.64 25.95 14.46
N LEU A 10 -12.36 25.55 14.53
CA LEU A 10 -11.79 24.53 13.63
C LEU A 10 -12.31 23.12 13.90
N GLN A 11 -12.54 22.76 15.16
CA GLN A 11 -12.84 21.38 15.56
C GLN A 11 -11.77 20.38 15.05
N SER A 12 -12.16 19.22 14.53
CA SER A 12 -11.26 18.35 13.79
C SER A 12 -11.10 18.85 12.35
N TYR A 13 -9.90 18.74 11.83
CA TYR A 13 -9.57 19.18 10.48
C TYR A 13 -8.57 18.24 9.79
N VAL A 14 -8.54 18.32 8.46
CA VAL A 14 -7.50 17.71 7.63
C VAL A 14 -6.64 18.82 7.04
N TYR A 15 -5.33 18.60 7.01
CA TYR A 15 -4.35 19.58 6.57
C TYR A 15 -3.31 18.99 5.63
N ALA A 16 -2.70 19.85 4.83
CA ALA A 16 -1.54 19.54 4.01
C ALA A 16 -0.31 20.34 4.46
N LEU A 17 0.85 19.70 4.40
CA LEU A 17 2.14 20.36 4.42
C LEU A 17 2.68 20.46 3.00
N VAL A 18 3.06 21.67 2.61
CA VAL A 18 3.46 22.00 1.25
C VAL A 18 4.88 22.56 1.25
N ASP A 19 5.68 22.06 0.33
CA ASP A 19 7.05 22.55 0.11
C ASP A 19 7.00 23.90 -0.62
N PRO A 20 7.50 24.99 -0.01
CA PRO A 20 7.44 26.33 -0.60
C PRO A 20 8.32 26.48 -1.86
N ARG A 21 9.23 25.56 -2.12
CA ARG A 21 10.17 25.61 -3.26
C ARG A 21 9.51 25.25 -4.60
N ASN A 22 8.47 24.39 -4.54
CA ASN A 22 7.81 23.83 -5.71
C ASN A 22 6.28 23.74 -5.59
N ASP A 23 5.72 24.17 -4.47
CA ASP A 23 4.29 24.10 -4.13
C ASP A 23 3.70 22.67 -4.12
N HIS A 24 4.53 21.64 -3.96
CA HIS A 24 4.08 20.26 -3.87
C HIS A 24 3.63 19.90 -2.45
N ILE A 25 2.51 19.20 -2.37
CA ILE A 25 2.05 18.57 -1.12
C ILE A 25 2.96 17.39 -0.84
N PHE A 26 3.65 17.39 0.32
CA PHE A 26 4.47 16.27 0.73
C PHE A 26 3.93 15.49 1.92
N TYR A 27 2.89 16.00 2.60
CA TYR A 27 2.25 15.33 3.72
C TYR A 27 0.79 15.73 3.86
N ILE A 28 -0.07 14.75 4.14
CA ILE A 28 -1.47 14.92 4.54
C ILE A 28 -1.61 14.40 5.97
N GLY A 29 -2.40 15.11 6.80
CA GLY A 29 -2.68 14.67 8.14
C GLY A 29 -3.98 15.20 8.69
N LYS A 30 -4.53 14.52 9.70
CA LYS A 30 -5.64 15.03 10.49
C LYS A 30 -5.15 15.66 11.80
N GLY A 31 -5.92 16.61 12.33
CA GLY A 31 -5.55 17.30 13.56
C GLY A 31 -6.70 17.98 14.29
N LYS A 32 -6.38 18.38 15.52
CA LYS A 32 -7.16 19.29 16.37
C LYS A 32 -6.23 20.35 16.94
N GLY A 33 -6.76 21.52 17.27
CA GLY A 33 -5.99 22.60 17.89
C GLY A 33 -4.79 22.99 17.02
N ASN A 34 -3.62 23.04 17.60
CA ASN A 34 -2.37 23.45 16.95
C ASN A 34 -1.55 22.31 16.32
N ARG A 35 -2.13 21.10 16.16
CA ARG A 35 -1.41 19.92 15.67
C ARG A 35 -0.71 20.14 14.32
N VAL A 36 -1.27 20.95 13.43
CA VAL A 36 -0.69 21.25 12.12
C VAL A 36 0.73 21.85 12.21
N PHE A 37 1.05 22.57 13.29
CA PHE A 37 2.35 23.21 13.51
C PHE A 37 3.36 22.28 14.21
N GLN A 38 2.91 21.28 14.96
CA GLN A 38 3.77 20.42 15.79
C GLN A 38 4.83 19.67 14.97
N HIS A 39 4.52 19.29 13.74
CA HIS A 39 5.50 18.58 12.90
C HIS A 39 6.69 19.45 12.53
N ALA A 40 6.47 20.74 12.25
CA ALA A 40 7.54 21.67 11.94
C ALA A 40 8.39 21.96 13.20
N GLU A 41 7.75 22.07 14.34
CA GLU A 41 8.44 22.30 15.63
C GLU A 41 9.26 21.07 16.06
N ASN A 42 8.68 19.88 15.99
CA ASN A 42 9.36 18.63 16.35
C ASN A 42 10.55 18.32 15.42
N ALA A 43 10.44 18.62 14.15
CA ALA A 43 11.54 18.40 13.19
C ALA A 43 12.82 19.19 13.54
N LEU A 44 12.66 20.29 14.26
CA LEU A 44 13.78 21.16 14.68
C LEU A 44 14.38 20.75 16.04
N GLN A 45 13.63 20.03 16.87
CA GLN A 45 14.00 19.73 18.26
C GLN A 45 14.62 18.34 18.44
N GLU A 46 14.36 17.38 17.56
CA GLU A 46 14.76 15.98 17.77
C GLU A 46 15.91 15.55 16.84
N ASN A 47 17.01 15.10 17.46
CA ASN A 47 17.96 14.18 16.84
C ASN A 47 17.33 12.79 16.79
N ILE A 48 16.36 12.58 15.89
CA ILE A 48 15.77 11.25 15.70
C ILE A 48 16.66 10.50 14.71
N ASP A 49 17.37 9.50 15.23
CA ASP A 49 17.99 8.43 14.46
C ASP A 49 16.87 7.54 13.88
N GLY A 50 16.35 7.92 12.72
CA GLY A 50 15.36 7.17 11.98
C GLY A 50 15.03 7.86 10.67
N HIS A 51 15.03 7.11 9.56
CA HIS A 51 14.63 7.61 8.24
C HIS A 51 13.14 8.00 8.22
N ASN A 52 12.86 9.25 8.58
CA ASN A 52 11.51 9.84 8.49
C ASN A 52 11.53 10.91 7.41
N LEU A 53 11.11 10.53 6.20
CA LEU A 53 11.10 11.38 5.00
C LEU A 53 10.39 12.72 5.25
N LYS A 54 9.33 12.76 6.05
CA LYS A 54 8.62 13.99 6.41
C LYS A 54 9.55 14.95 7.16
N LEU A 55 10.24 14.46 8.19
CA LEU A 55 11.16 15.28 8.98
C LEU A 55 12.37 15.73 8.16
N GLU A 56 12.89 14.85 7.31
CA GLU A 56 13.97 15.18 6.38
C GLU A 56 13.57 16.30 5.42
N THR A 57 12.37 16.23 4.85
CA THR A 57 11.83 17.27 3.98
C THR A 57 11.69 18.60 4.72
N ILE A 58 11.14 18.61 5.94
CA ILE A 58 11.00 19.82 6.75
C ILE A 58 12.37 20.43 7.06
N ARG A 59 13.35 19.63 7.46
CA ARG A 59 14.71 20.08 7.74
C ARG A 59 15.39 20.66 6.49
N SER A 60 15.20 20.03 5.34
CA SER A 60 15.71 20.54 4.05
C SER A 60 15.15 21.91 3.72
N ILE A 61 13.83 22.11 3.86
CA ILE A 61 13.18 23.41 3.64
C ILE A 61 13.75 24.48 4.59
N HIS A 62 13.94 24.12 5.86
CA HIS A 62 14.54 25.02 6.85
C HIS A 62 15.99 25.38 6.53
N LYS A 63 16.79 24.43 6.06
CA LYS A 63 18.19 24.65 5.64
C LYS A 63 18.27 25.67 4.51
N ASP A 64 17.27 25.71 3.66
CA ASP A 64 17.16 26.68 2.57
C ASP A 64 16.63 28.06 3.03
N GLY A 65 16.48 28.27 4.35
CA GLY A 65 15.96 29.51 4.95
C GLY A 65 14.46 29.71 4.79
N LEU A 66 13.74 28.70 4.33
CA LEU A 66 12.31 28.74 4.07
C LEU A 66 11.50 28.12 5.20
N LYS A 67 10.17 28.32 5.17
CA LYS A 67 9.22 27.72 6.10
C LYS A 67 8.20 26.89 5.36
N VAL A 68 7.85 25.73 5.91
CA VAL A 68 6.77 24.88 5.40
C VAL A 68 5.47 25.70 5.31
N LYS A 69 4.76 25.58 4.19
CA LYS A 69 3.41 26.11 4.04
C LYS A 69 2.40 25.13 4.63
N HIS A 70 1.45 25.66 5.40
CA HIS A 70 0.41 24.88 6.08
C HIS A 70 -0.95 25.26 5.50
N TYR A 71 -1.68 24.26 5.01
CA TYR A 71 -3.04 24.45 4.48
C TYR A 71 -4.03 23.61 5.26
N ILE A 72 -5.14 24.22 5.70
CA ILE A 72 -6.30 23.48 6.22
C ILE A 72 -7.20 23.16 5.01
N ILE A 73 -7.28 21.89 4.65
CA ILE A 73 -8.07 21.43 3.49
C ILE A 73 -9.55 21.42 3.83
N ARG A 74 -9.90 20.91 5.01
CA ARG A 74 -11.26 20.86 5.50
C ARG A 74 -11.27 20.96 7.02
N HIS A 75 -12.22 21.69 7.58
CA HIS A 75 -12.40 21.88 9.03
C HIS A 75 -13.87 21.69 9.43
N LYS A 76 -14.17 21.80 10.73
CA LYS A 76 -15.49 21.53 11.32
C LYS A 76 -15.95 20.10 11.09
N LEU A 77 -15.00 19.14 11.18
CA LEU A 77 -15.25 17.73 10.98
C LEU A 77 -15.41 17.01 12.34
N SER A 78 -16.18 15.91 12.35
CA SER A 78 -16.01 14.89 13.39
C SER A 78 -14.65 14.21 13.25
N ASP A 79 -14.19 13.51 14.28
CA ASP A 79 -12.90 12.80 14.21
C ASP A 79 -12.92 11.67 13.18
N GLU A 80 -14.04 10.96 13.07
CA GLU A 80 -14.28 9.89 12.08
C GLU A 80 -14.28 10.44 10.65
N THR A 81 -14.99 11.55 10.42
CA THR A 81 -15.01 12.20 9.10
C THR A 81 -13.63 12.74 8.72
N ALA A 82 -12.90 13.32 9.66
CA ALA A 82 -11.54 13.78 9.41
C ALA A 82 -10.62 12.62 9.03
N PHE A 83 -10.79 11.46 9.67
CA PHE A 83 -10.04 10.27 9.38
C PHE A 83 -10.33 9.71 7.97
N LEU A 84 -11.61 9.68 7.58
CA LEU A 84 -12.01 9.26 6.24
C LEU A 84 -11.46 10.21 5.16
N VAL A 85 -11.59 11.51 5.36
CA VAL A 85 -11.09 12.53 4.41
C VAL A 85 -9.57 12.45 4.27
N GLU A 86 -8.84 12.30 5.37
CA GLU A 86 -7.39 12.07 5.37
C GLU A 86 -7.03 10.85 4.54
N SER A 87 -7.71 9.70 4.76
CA SER A 87 -7.48 8.45 4.06
C SER A 87 -7.68 8.58 2.55
N VAL A 88 -8.79 9.19 2.14
CA VAL A 88 -9.10 9.40 0.71
C VAL A 88 -8.05 10.29 0.03
N LEU A 89 -7.60 11.36 0.70
CA LEU A 89 -6.57 12.25 0.15
C LEU A 89 -5.20 11.56 0.04
N ILE A 90 -4.82 10.77 1.04
CA ILE A 90 -3.58 9.98 0.98
C ILE A 90 -3.66 9.00 -0.18
N ASP A 91 -4.76 8.26 -0.32
CA ASP A 91 -4.94 7.30 -1.40
C ASP A 91 -4.87 7.97 -2.77
N MET A 92 -5.58 9.08 -2.94
CA MET A 92 -5.63 9.82 -4.20
C MET A 92 -4.27 10.36 -4.62
N LEU A 93 -3.52 10.96 -3.69
CA LEU A 93 -2.23 11.57 -3.96
C LEU A 93 -1.10 10.54 -4.07
N SER A 94 -1.22 9.38 -3.41
CA SER A 94 -0.24 8.29 -3.51
C SER A 94 -0.50 7.32 -4.65
N TYR A 95 -1.65 7.40 -5.33
CA TYR A 95 -1.99 6.49 -6.42
C TYR A 95 -1.19 6.80 -7.68
N THR A 96 -0.20 5.97 -7.96
CA THR A 96 0.81 6.21 -9.00
C THR A 96 0.26 6.32 -10.43
N LYS A 97 -0.94 5.77 -10.71
CA LYS A 97 -1.61 5.95 -12.00
C LYS A 97 -2.14 7.37 -12.20
N PHE A 98 -2.50 8.07 -11.12
CA PHE A 98 -2.97 9.46 -11.17
C PHE A 98 -1.84 10.45 -10.89
N ASN A 99 -0.91 10.07 -10.02
CA ASN A 99 0.21 10.91 -9.61
C ASN A 99 1.53 10.13 -9.72
N LYS A 100 2.20 10.26 -10.86
CA LYS A 100 3.41 9.48 -11.18
C LYS A 100 4.58 9.77 -10.26
N GLU A 101 4.67 10.98 -9.74
CA GLU A 101 5.81 11.42 -8.92
C GLU A 101 5.68 11.01 -7.46
N ASN A 102 4.47 10.72 -6.97
CA ASN A 102 4.16 10.37 -5.58
C ASN A 102 5.12 10.99 -4.55
N LEU A 103 4.95 12.29 -4.30
CA LEU A 103 5.82 13.07 -3.40
C LEU A 103 5.38 12.98 -1.92
N LEU A 104 4.36 12.20 -1.60
CA LEU A 104 3.89 12.06 -0.24
C LEU A 104 4.89 11.29 0.63
N THR A 105 5.14 11.84 1.81
CA THR A 105 5.96 11.23 2.86
C THR A 105 5.13 10.46 3.90
N ASN A 106 3.84 10.27 3.66
CA ASN A 106 2.98 9.45 4.50
C ASN A 106 3.44 7.99 4.46
N ILE A 107 3.86 7.45 5.60
CA ILE A 107 4.35 6.07 5.72
C ILE A 107 3.19 5.08 5.62
N THR A 108 2.04 5.44 6.20
CA THR A 108 0.83 4.61 6.20
C THR A 108 -0.05 5.01 5.03
N SER A 109 -0.45 4.05 4.23
CA SER A 109 -1.50 4.20 3.22
C SER A 109 -2.81 4.64 3.89
N GLY A 110 -3.78 5.14 3.13
CA GLY A 110 -5.10 5.45 3.63
C GLY A 110 -5.71 4.26 4.39
N HIS A 111 -6.46 4.53 5.45
CA HIS A 111 -7.09 3.48 6.24
C HIS A 111 -8.12 2.74 5.39
N HIS A 112 -8.20 1.42 5.51
CA HIS A 112 -9.03 0.56 4.64
C HIS A 112 -8.70 0.66 3.13
N GLN A 113 -7.54 1.19 2.74
CA GLN A 113 -7.12 1.24 1.34
C GLN A 113 -7.26 -0.11 0.63
N TRP A 114 -7.12 -1.19 1.37
CA TRP A 114 -7.15 -2.55 0.88
C TRP A 114 -8.50 -2.96 0.31
N ASP A 115 -9.56 -2.74 1.09
CA ASP A 115 -10.93 -3.16 0.81
C ASP A 115 -11.78 -2.02 0.23
N GLU A 116 -11.64 -0.81 0.74
CA GLU A 116 -12.45 0.37 0.38
C GLU A 116 -11.70 1.40 -0.48
N GLY A 117 -10.37 1.27 -0.65
CA GLY A 117 -9.55 2.21 -1.42
C GLY A 117 -9.82 2.18 -2.93
N ILE A 118 -9.03 2.95 -3.67
CA ILE A 118 -9.18 3.15 -5.11
C ILE A 118 -9.15 1.82 -5.87
N LYS A 119 -10.21 1.55 -6.64
CA LYS A 119 -10.37 0.42 -7.55
C LYS A 119 -10.96 0.86 -8.87
N THR A 120 -10.69 0.13 -9.94
CA THR A 120 -11.43 0.32 -11.18
C THR A 120 -12.83 -0.30 -11.09
N THR A 121 -13.71 0.07 -12.01
CA THR A 121 -15.06 -0.51 -12.08
C THR A 121 -15.02 -2.02 -12.30
N GLU A 122 -14.07 -2.49 -13.11
CA GLU A 122 -13.84 -3.90 -13.39
C GLU A 122 -13.35 -4.64 -12.12
N GLU A 123 -12.44 -4.02 -11.35
CA GLU A 123 -11.99 -4.59 -10.07
C GLU A 123 -13.14 -4.70 -9.07
N LEU A 124 -14.06 -3.75 -9.03
CA LEU A 124 -15.25 -3.80 -8.16
C LEU A 124 -16.23 -4.90 -8.62
N CYS A 125 -16.48 -5.02 -9.91
CA CYS A 125 -17.29 -6.12 -10.45
C CYS A 125 -16.70 -7.49 -10.08
N LEU A 126 -15.38 -7.65 -10.26
CA LEU A 126 -14.70 -8.90 -9.86
C LEU A 126 -14.74 -9.15 -8.35
N LEU A 127 -14.71 -8.09 -7.54
CA LEU A 127 -14.74 -8.23 -6.08
C LEU A 127 -16.10 -8.65 -5.55
N TYR A 128 -17.19 -8.06 -6.09
CA TYR A 128 -18.53 -8.22 -5.51
C TYR A 128 -19.43 -9.18 -6.30
N ASP A 129 -19.14 -9.42 -7.57
CA ASP A 129 -19.96 -10.27 -8.47
C ASP A 129 -19.16 -11.41 -9.10
N CYS A 130 -18.05 -11.83 -8.46
CA CYS A 130 -17.33 -13.00 -8.95
C CYS A 130 -18.02 -14.31 -8.52
N PRO A 131 -17.97 -15.36 -9.36
CA PRO A 131 -18.43 -16.68 -8.97
C PRO A 131 -17.73 -17.18 -7.72
N LYS A 132 -18.51 -17.71 -6.77
CA LYS A 132 -17.94 -18.30 -5.56
C LYS A 132 -17.29 -19.64 -5.88
N ILE A 133 -16.07 -19.84 -5.38
CA ILE A 133 -15.41 -21.15 -5.48
C ILE A 133 -16.03 -22.07 -4.44
N THR A 134 -16.52 -23.23 -4.88
CA THR A 134 -16.94 -24.32 -3.99
C THR A 134 -15.78 -25.29 -3.86
N LEU A 135 -15.26 -25.43 -2.66
CA LEU A 135 -14.17 -26.40 -2.37
C LEU A 135 -14.79 -27.75 -2.06
N GLN A 136 -14.16 -28.80 -2.55
CA GLN A 136 -14.48 -30.15 -2.18
C GLN A 136 -13.76 -30.55 -0.89
N GLU A 137 -14.30 -31.53 -0.18
CA GLU A 137 -13.66 -32.05 1.03
C GLU A 137 -12.25 -32.57 0.70
N GLY A 138 -11.26 -32.14 1.49
CA GLY A 138 -9.86 -32.49 1.30
C GLY A 138 -9.06 -31.59 0.37
N GLU A 139 -9.67 -30.63 -0.33
CA GLU A 139 -8.95 -29.66 -1.12
C GLU A 139 -8.27 -28.59 -0.25
N LEU A 140 -6.97 -28.36 -0.48
CA LEU A 140 -6.18 -27.36 0.23
C LEU A 140 -5.71 -26.29 -0.74
N LEU A 141 -6.04 -25.03 -0.44
CA LEU A 141 -5.63 -23.87 -1.23
C LEU A 141 -4.39 -23.20 -0.63
N LEU A 142 -3.45 -22.84 -1.49
CA LEU A 142 -2.37 -21.90 -1.17
C LEU A 142 -2.71 -20.53 -1.74
N LEU A 143 -2.97 -19.55 -0.87
CA LEU A 143 -3.19 -18.16 -1.25
C LEU A 143 -1.85 -17.42 -1.29
N VAL A 144 -1.52 -16.85 -2.44
CA VAL A 144 -0.30 -16.09 -2.66
C VAL A 144 -0.65 -14.63 -2.89
N SER A 145 -0.24 -13.75 -1.97
CA SER A 145 -0.44 -12.31 -2.12
C SER A 145 0.50 -11.74 -3.18
N LEU A 146 -0.08 -11.14 -4.21
CA LEU A 146 0.62 -10.45 -5.29
C LEU A 146 0.82 -8.95 -5.03
N ASN A 147 0.37 -8.43 -3.88
CA ASN A 147 0.36 -6.99 -3.59
C ASN A 147 1.75 -6.34 -3.74
N LYS A 148 2.80 -7.00 -3.23
CA LYS A 148 4.17 -6.49 -3.36
C LYS A 148 4.72 -6.55 -4.78
N SER A 149 4.28 -7.49 -5.59
CA SER A 149 4.71 -7.63 -6.98
C SER A 149 4.06 -6.59 -7.90
N TYR A 150 2.85 -6.15 -7.55
CA TYR A 150 2.11 -5.12 -8.28
C TYR A 150 2.48 -3.70 -7.85
N ASP A 151 2.98 -3.51 -6.65
CA ASP A 151 3.47 -2.22 -6.16
C ASP A 151 4.89 -1.98 -6.72
N GLN A 152 4.96 -1.27 -7.83
CA GLN A 152 6.23 -0.99 -8.51
C GLN A 152 7.22 -0.22 -7.63
N SER A 153 6.74 0.58 -6.68
CA SER A 153 7.58 1.34 -5.75
C SER A 153 8.25 0.45 -4.70
N LYS A 154 7.62 -0.70 -4.40
CA LYS A 154 8.07 -1.66 -3.38
C LYS A 154 8.58 -2.97 -3.96
N SER A 155 8.41 -3.21 -5.27
CA SER A 155 8.86 -4.43 -5.91
C SER A 155 10.36 -4.36 -6.23
N THR A 156 11.16 -4.82 -5.28
CA THR A 156 12.62 -4.93 -5.40
C THR A 156 13.05 -6.38 -5.18
N GLY A 157 14.19 -6.76 -5.74
CA GLY A 157 14.79 -8.07 -5.53
C GLY A 157 13.81 -9.22 -5.82
N ILE A 158 13.54 -10.04 -4.82
CA ILE A 158 12.71 -11.25 -4.94
C ILE A 158 11.24 -10.98 -5.30
N TYR A 159 10.75 -9.76 -5.16
CA TYR A 159 9.37 -9.37 -5.51
C TYR A 159 9.24 -8.86 -6.95
N LYS A 160 10.35 -8.50 -7.61
CA LYS A 160 10.33 -8.09 -9.00
C LYS A 160 10.16 -9.31 -9.90
N ARG A 161 8.99 -9.48 -10.48
CA ARG A 161 8.63 -10.62 -11.34
C ARG A 161 8.03 -10.13 -12.65
N ALA A 162 8.25 -10.92 -13.71
CA ALA A 162 7.81 -10.58 -15.06
C ALA A 162 6.28 -10.58 -15.22
N ASN A 163 5.58 -11.46 -14.49
CA ASN A 163 4.13 -11.64 -14.58
C ASN A 163 3.57 -12.37 -13.36
N ASP A 164 2.24 -12.55 -13.32
CA ASP A 164 1.53 -13.21 -12.22
C ASP A 164 1.97 -14.65 -12.00
N TYR A 165 2.27 -15.38 -13.07
CA TYR A 165 2.77 -16.74 -12.98
C TYR A 165 4.09 -16.79 -12.19
N GLU A 166 5.06 -15.96 -12.57
CA GLU A 166 6.35 -15.89 -11.88
C GLU A 166 6.21 -15.36 -10.44
N SER A 167 5.28 -14.46 -10.20
CA SER A 167 4.98 -13.95 -8.85
C SER A 167 4.32 -14.99 -7.96
N THR A 168 3.49 -15.87 -8.53
CA THR A 168 2.77 -16.90 -7.79
C THR A 168 3.64 -18.13 -7.51
N ARG A 169 4.55 -18.52 -8.41
CA ARG A 169 5.30 -19.79 -8.32
C ARG A 169 6.57 -19.74 -7.46
N LYS A 170 7.12 -18.60 -7.12
CA LYS A 170 8.42 -18.40 -6.42
C LYS A 170 8.27 -17.48 -5.24
N TYR A 171 8.99 -17.59 -4.25
CA TYR A 171 9.84 -18.54 -3.52
C TYR A 171 9.20 -18.75 -2.15
N TRP A 172 8.64 -19.91 -1.86
CA TRP A 172 7.74 -20.07 -0.72
C TRP A 172 8.40 -20.86 0.42
N PRO A 173 8.35 -20.34 1.66
CA PRO A 173 8.80 -21.05 2.84
C PRO A 173 7.73 -22.02 3.33
N ILE A 174 7.46 -23.08 2.55
CA ILE A 174 6.41 -24.07 2.85
C ILE A 174 7.07 -25.33 3.39
N SER A 175 6.42 -26.00 4.35
CA SER A 175 6.91 -27.29 4.85
C SER A 175 6.73 -28.41 3.82
N LYS A 176 7.63 -29.39 3.84
CA LYS A 176 7.57 -30.52 2.92
C LYS A 176 6.26 -31.31 3.03
N SER A 177 5.68 -31.40 4.23
CA SER A 177 4.39 -32.07 4.49
C SER A 177 3.19 -31.32 3.92
N MET A 178 3.27 -30.00 3.75
CA MET A 178 2.20 -29.20 3.15
C MET A 178 2.19 -29.26 1.62
N ILE A 179 3.37 -29.35 1.01
CA ILE A 179 3.53 -29.39 -0.45
C ILE A 179 2.67 -30.48 -1.09
N THR A 180 2.62 -31.66 -0.48
CA THR A 180 1.88 -32.82 -1.01
C THR A 180 0.36 -32.69 -0.86
N LYS A 181 -0.12 -31.75 -0.06
CA LYS A 181 -1.55 -31.54 0.24
C LYS A 181 -2.17 -30.41 -0.58
N ILE A 182 -1.35 -29.48 -1.12
CA ILE A 182 -1.86 -28.33 -1.86
C ILE A 182 -2.47 -28.77 -3.18
N THR A 183 -3.78 -28.52 -3.32
CA THR A 183 -4.55 -28.85 -4.52
C THR A 183 -4.47 -27.72 -5.54
N TYR A 184 -4.67 -26.48 -5.08
CA TYR A 184 -4.61 -25.30 -5.95
C TYR A 184 -3.81 -24.17 -5.32
N VAL A 185 -3.23 -23.34 -6.18
CA VAL A 185 -2.49 -22.12 -5.82
C VAL A 185 -3.17 -20.92 -6.47
N LEU A 186 -3.57 -19.96 -5.66
CA LEU A 186 -4.28 -18.79 -6.09
C LEU A 186 -3.41 -17.54 -5.92
N GLY A 187 -3.16 -16.83 -7.02
CA GLY A 187 -2.55 -15.50 -6.98
C GLY A 187 -3.62 -14.45 -6.66
N VAL A 188 -3.47 -13.76 -5.54
CA VAL A 188 -4.46 -12.81 -5.00
C VAL A 188 -3.89 -11.40 -4.97
N TYR A 189 -4.58 -10.46 -5.60
CA TYR A 189 -4.27 -9.05 -5.55
C TYR A 189 -5.45 -8.26 -5.02
N LYS A 190 -5.25 -7.49 -3.96
CA LYS A 190 -6.29 -6.69 -3.31
C LYS A 190 -7.59 -7.48 -3.04
N GLY A 191 -7.47 -8.70 -2.50
CA GLY A 191 -8.61 -9.58 -2.19
C GLY A 191 -9.24 -10.31 -3.38
N ILE A 192 -8.84 -10.00 -4.60
CA ILE A 192 -9.35 -10.60 -5.82
C ILE A 192 -8.42 -11.71 -6.29
N VAL A 193 -8.96 -12.89 -6.59
CA VAL A 193 -8.20 -13.97 -7.22
C VAL A 193 -7.95 -13.60 -8.68
N ARG A 194 -6.69 -13.36 -9.02
CA ARG A 194 -6.25 -13.01 -10.39
C ARG A 194 -5.92 -14.25 -11.21
N THR A 195 -5.39 -15.26 -10.54
CA THR A 195 -4.93 -16.47 -11.21
C THR A 195 -5.17 -17.69 -10.33
N VAL A 196 -5.54 -18.79 -10.97
CA VAL A 196 -5.68 -20.11 -10.33
C VAL A 196 -4.80 -21.10 -11.06
N TYR A 197 -4.00 -21.82 -10.30
CA TYR A 197 -3.07 -22.81 -10.82
C TYR A 197 -3.18 -24.12 -10.07
N LYS A 198 -2.89 -25.22 -10.78
CA LYS A 198 -2.64 -26.53 -10.17
C LYS A 198 -1.13 -26.79 -10.12
N PRO A 199 -0.52 -27.04 -8.95
CA PRO A 199 0.89 -27.35 -8.88
C PRO A 199 1.14 -28.74 -9.51
N THR A 200 2.13 -28.81 -10.42
CA THR A 200 2.50 -30.07 -11.10
C THR A 200 3.80 -30.64 -10.57
N LYS A 201 4.72 -29.75 -10.14
CA LYS A 201 6.02 -30.15 -9.62
C LYS A 201 6.54 -29.13 -8.62
N TRP A 202 7.19 -29.61 -7.57
CA TRP A 202 7.85 -28.76 -6.57
C TRP A 202 9.35 -28.99 -6.61
N GLN A 203 10.11 -27.91 -6.58
CA GLN A 203 11.57 -27.93 -6.59
C GLN A 203 12.09 -27.12 -5.40
N THR A 204 13.18 -27.58 -4.80
CA THR A 204 13.86 -26.83 -3.74
C THR A 204 14.86 -25.87 -4.36
N TYR A 205 14.79 -24.61 -3.95
CA TYR A 205 15.73 -23.58 -4.33
C TYR A 205 16.55 -23.08 -3.14
N LYS A 206 17.83 -22.86 -3.37
CA LYS A 206 18.77 -22.36 -2.37
C LYS A 206 19.12 -20.88 -2.57
N CYS A 207 18.83 -20.35 -3.77
CA CYS A 207 19.18 -18.99 -4.17
C CYS A 207 18.06 -18.39 -5.01
N ALA A 208 17.75 -17.12 -4.80
CA ALA A 208 16.82 -16.35 -5.65
C ALA A 208 17.48 -15.85 -6.93
N ASP A 209 16.68 -15.34 -7.87
CA ASP A 209 17.14 -14.76 -9.13
C ASP A 209 18.08 -13.55 -8.92
N ASP A 210 17.99 -12.89 -7.76
CA ASP A 210 18.85 -11.77 -7.34
C ASP A 210 20.10 -12.19 -6.57
N GLY A 211 20.37 -13.48 -6.44
CA GLY A 211 21.52 -14.02 -5.70
C GLY A 211 21.29 -14.25 -4.21
N THR A 212 20.13 -13.85 -3.65
CA THR A 212 19.82 -14.05 -2.22
C THR A 212 19.77 -15.53 -1.86
N GLN A 213 20.60 -15.96 -0.90
CA GLN A 213 20.65 -17.33 -0.43
C GLN A 213 19.49 -17.67 0.51
N PHE A 214 18.77 -18.77 0.23
CA PHE A 214 17.70 -19.28 1.11
C PHE A 214 17.31 -20.73 0.79
N LYS A 215 16.55 -21.36 1.69
CA LYS A 215 15.92 -22.66 1.45
C LYS A 215 14.42 -22.46 1.29
N LYS A 216 13.95 -22.42 0.04
CA LYS A 216 12.54 -22.23 -0.32
C LYS A 216 12.12 -23.14 -1.46
N TYR A 217 10.84 -23.14 -1.77
CA TYR A 217 10.28 -23.95 -2.85
C TYR A 217 9.81 -23.09 -4.02
N VAL A 218 9.99 -23.65 -5.21
CA VAL A 218 9.43 -23.13 -6.46
C VAL A 218 8.50 -24.19 -7.03
N MET A 219 7.38 -23.77 -7.60
CA MET A 219 6.39 -24.64 -8.21
C MET A 219 6.42 -24.52 -9.72
N ASP A 220 6.25 -25.63 -10.41
CA ASP A 220 5.76 -25.61 -11.78
C ASP A 220 4.24 -25.69 -11.73
N LEU A 221 3.56 -24.76 -12.37
CA LEU A 221 2.12 -24.56 -12.27
C LEU A 221 1.47 -24.77 -13.65
N LYS A 222 0.35 -25.50 -13.67
CA LYS A 222 -0.54 -25.56 -14.83
C LYS A 222 -1.69 -24.58 -14.60
N GLY A 223 -1.85 -23.60 -15.51
CA GLY A 223 -2.93 -22.63 -15.43
C GLY A 223 -4.29 -23.30 -15.62
N PHE A 224 -5.25 -22.91 -14.80
CA PHE A 224 -6.67 -23.10 -15.06
C PHE A 224 -7.20 -21.74 -15.49
N LEU A 225 -7.76 -21.67 -16.69
CA LEU A 225 -8.53 -20.52 -17.16
C LEU A 225 -9.79 -20.42 -16.29
N PHE A 226 -9.83 -19.45 -15.40
CA PHE A 226 -11.07 -19.01 -14.80
C PHE A 226 -11.44 -17.66 -15.37
N LEU A 227 -12.56 -17.69 -16.10
CA LEU A 227 -13.44 -16.57 -16.42
C LEU A 227 -12.77 -15.40 -17.15
N THR A 228 -12.62 -15.55 -18.45
CA THR A 228 -12.97 -14.44 -19.33
C THR A 228 -14.46 -14.19 -19.14
N HIS A 229 -14.87 -13.03 -18.62
CA HIS A 229 -16.22 -12.55 -18.87
C HIS A 229 -16.45 -12.59 -20.36
N PRO A 230 -17.58 -13.11 -20.85
CA PRO A 230 -17.97 -12.86 -22.21
C PRO A 230 -18.13 -11.34 -22.35
N THR A 231 -17.45 -10.80 -23.34
CA THR A 231 -17.58 -9.42 -23.82
C THR A 231 -19.04 -9.05 -24.07
#